data_e03c403677b1d5a4a5b26e9159589263
#
_entry.id   e03c403677b1d5a4a5b26e9159589263
#
_cell.length_a   1.000
_cell.length_b   1.000
_cell.length_c   1.000
_cell.angle_alpha   90.00
_cell.angle_beta   90.00
_cell.angle_gamma   90.00
#
_symmetry.space_group_name_H-M   'P 1'
#
loop_
_entity.id
_entity.type
_entity.pdbx_description
1 polymer ?
#
loop_
_entity_poly.entity_id
_entity_poly.type
_entity_poly.pdbx_seq_one_letter_code
_entity_poly.pdbx_strand_id
1 'polypeptide(L)' 'MDVVVYGAEKVPPGFRVVKSVEELRRHLRRAFIVVVGDRGLAEELGVAYFSEEEWGDFLRWYAGVYNL' A
#
# COMPACT_ATOMS: atom_id res chain seq x y z
N MET A 1 -13.72 4.15 -1.52
CA MET A 1 -12.71 4.06 -0.44
C MET A 1 -11.33 4.31 -1.02
N ASP A 2 -10.58 5.18 -0.39
CA ASP A 2 -9.22 5.44 -0.83
C ASP A 2 -8.29 4.35 -0.36
N VAL A 3 -7.33 4.01 -1.19
CA VAL A 3 -6.24 3.10 -0.83
C VAL A 3 -4.95 3.90 -0.79
N VAL A 4 -4.26 3.83 0.33
CA VAL A 4 -3.02 4.57 0.56
C VAL A 4 -1.90 3.55 0.75
N VAL A 5 -0.80 3.73 0.02
CA VAL A 5 0.32 2.79 0.01
C VAL A 5 1.59 3.50 0.48
N TYR A 6 2.27 2.88 1.42
CA TYR A 6 3.56 3.32 1.91
C TYR A 6 4.59 2.22 1.67
N GLY A 7 5.76 2.59 1.16
CA GLY A 7 6.85 1.65 0.92
C GLY A 7 6.97 1.15 -0.50
N ALA A 8 6.13 1.62 -1.40
CA ALA A 8 6.21 1.27 -2.81
C ALA A 8 5.93 2.51 -3.65
N GLU A 9 6.60 2.61 -4.79
CA GLU A 9 6.37 3.71 -5.73
C GLU A 9 5.40 3.34 -6.82
N LYS A 10 5.40 2.07 -7.23
CA LYS A 10 4.47 1.57 -8.23
C LYS A 10 3.20 1.10 -7.58
N VAL A 11 2.10 1.72 -7.98
CA VAL A 11 0.77 1.36 -7.47
C VAL A 11 -0.24 1.38 -8.61
N PRO A 12 -1.35 0.65 -8.48
CA PRO A 12 -2.42 0.72 -9.49
C PRO A 12 -3.02 2.13 -9.58
N PRO A 13 -3.66 2.46 -10.72
CA PRO A 13 -4.35 3.73 -10.86
C PRO A 13 -5.39 3.93 -9.75
N GLY A 14 -5.44 5.14 -9.21
CA GLY A 14 -6.37 5.47 -8.14
C GLY A 14 -5.85 5.23 -6.73
N PHE A 15 -4.76 4.47 -6.61
CA PHE A 15 -4.10 4.30 -5.30
C PHE A 15 -3.21 5.52 -5.04
N ARG A 16 -3.12 5.90 -3.79
CA ARG A 16 -2.31 7.05 -3.39
C ARG A 16 -1.02 6.57 -2.74
N VAL A 17 0.12 7.12 -3.17
CA VAL A 17 1.42 6.84 -2.55
C VAL A 17 1.73 7.93 -1.54
N VAL A 18 2.14 7.53 -0.34
CA VAL A 18 2.68 8.45 0.66
C VAL A 18 4.13 8.10 0.93
N LYS A 19 4.93 9.09 1.25
CA LYS A 19 6.39 8.92 1.34
C LYS A 19 6.96 9.05 2.75
N SER A 20 6.14 9.37 3.72
CA SER A 20 6.59 9.46 5.10
C SER A 20 5.59 8.82 6.04
N VAL A 21 6.08 8.39 7.19
CA VAL A 21 5.23 7.80 8.22
C VAL A 21 4.25 8.84 8.76
N GLU A 22 4.68 10.09 8.87
CA GLU A 22 3.79 11.18 9.31
C GLU A 22 2.60 11.34 8.37
N GLU A 23 2.87 11.33 7.07
CA GLU A 23 1.83 11.44 6.06
C GLU A 23 0.90 10.23 6.13
N LEU A 24 1.47 9.04 6.30
CA LEU A 24 0.71 7.81 6.44
C LEU A 24 -0.26 7.89 7.63
N ARG A 25 0.22 8.39 8.77
CA ARG A 25 -0.60 8.49 9.98
C ARG A 25 -1.81 9.38 9.81
N ARG A 26 -1.75 10.36 8.92
CA ARG A 26 -2.90 11.25 8.63
C ARG A 26 -4.06 10.52 7.99
N HIS A 27 -3.78 9.38 7.36
CA HIS A 27 -4.82 8.60 6.67
C HIS A 27 -5.38 7.46 7.53
N LEU A 28 -4.86 7.25 8.73
CA LEU A 28 -5.37 6.21 9.61
C LEU A 28 -6.86 6.41 9.85
N ARG A 29 -7.62 5.32 9.73
CA ARG A 29 -9.08 5.28 9.90
C ARG A 29 -9.86 6.05 8.84
N ARG A 30 -9.18 6.61 7.84
CA ARG A 30 -9.83 7.36 6.76
C ARG A 30 -9.69 6.67 5.41
N ALA A 31 -8.77 5.73 5.31
CA ALA A 31 -8.47 5.05 4.07
C ALA A 31 -8.05 3.62 4.38
N PHE A 32 -8.06 2.78 3.37
CA PHE A 32 -7.46 1.45 3.47
C PHE A 32 -5.96 1.63 3.28
N ILE A 33 -5.17 1.22 4.26
CA ILE A 33 -3.73 1.46 4.25
C ILE A 33 -2.98 0.16 4.03
N VAL A 34 -2.01 0.20 3.13
CA VAL A 34 -1.10 -0.90 2.84
C VAL A 34 0.31 -0.43 3.08
N VAL A 35 1.06 -1.20 3.86
CA VAL A 35 2.48 -0.97 4.07
C VAL A 35 3.25 -2.07 3.35
N VAL A 36 4.19 -1.68 2.49
CA VAL A 36 4.98 -2.61 1.71
C VAL A 36 6.41 -2.63 2.27
N GLY A 37 6.88 -3.82 2.60
CA GLY A 37 8.28 -4.00 2.98
C GLY A 37 8.65 -3.68 4.43
N ASP A 38 7.72 -3.23 5.23
CA ASP A 38 7.98 -2.91 6.64
C ASP A 38 6.91 -3.53 7.54
N ARG A 39 7.12 -4.79 7.88
CA ARG A 39 6.15 -5.55 8.69
C ARG A 39 5.96 -4.92 10.07
N GLY A 40 7.04 -4.48 10.70
CA GLY A 40 6.96 -3.89 12.03
C GLY A 40 6.07 -2.65 12.06
N LEU A 41 6.20 -1.81 11.04
CA LEU A 41 5.36 -0.62 10.93
C LEU A 41 3.90 -1.01 10.71
N ALA A 42 3.65 -1.98 9.84
CA ALA A 42 2.28 -2.43 9.59
C ALA A 42 1.62 -2.96 10.85
N GLU A 43 2.35 -3.75 11.64
CA GLU A 43 1.86 -4.28 12.91
C GLU A 43 1.61 -3.16 13.92
N GLU A 44 2.52 -2.20 14.01
CA GLU A 44 2.37 -1.06 14.91
C GLU A 44 1.11 -0.26 14.59
N LEU A 45 0.84 -0.04 13.33
CA LEU A 45 -0.31 0.75 12.90
C LEU A 45 -1.60 -0.06 12.77
N GLY A 46 -1.50 -1.39 12.81
CA GLY A 46 -2.66 -2.26 12.63
C GLY A 46 -3.25 -2.22 11.23
N VAL A 47 -2.40 -2.13 10.21
CA VAL A 47 -2.83 -2.03 8.82
C VAL A 47 -2.30 -3.20 8.01
N ALA A 48 -2.75 -3.29 6.75
CA ALA A 48 -2.37 -4.39 5.87
C ALA A 48 -0.88 -4.34 5.54
N TYR A 49 -0.28 -5.51 5.41
CA TYR A 49 1.13 -5.64 5.07
C TYR A 49 1.31 -6.48 3.81
N PHE A 50 2.22 -6.04 2.94
CA PHE A 50 2.72 -6.83 1.83
C PHE A 50 4.24 -6.80 1.86
N SER A 51 4.88 -7.94 1.64
CA SER A 51 6.31 -7.92 1.34
C SER A 51 6.50 -7.30 -0.04
N GLU A 52 7.73 -6.92 -0.37
CA GLU A 52 8.02 -6.38 -1.70
C GLU A 52 7.67 -7.40 -2.79
N GLU A 53 7.96 -8.68 -2.55
CA GLU A 53 7.65 -9.75 -3.48
C GLU A 53 6.13 -9.90 -3.66
N GLU A 54 5.40 -9.93 -2.55
CA GLU A 54 3.94 -10.03 -2.61
C GLU A 54 3.31 -8.84 -3.32
N TRP A 55 3.88 -7.66 -3.12
CA TRP A 55 3.38 -6.47 -3.80
C TRP A 55 3.60 -6.57 -5.32
N GLY A 56 4.76 -7.06 -5.73
CA GLY A 56 5.04 -7.32 -7.14
C GLY A 56 4.06 -8.31 -7.76
N ASP A 57 3.74 -9.37 -7.04
CA ASP A 57 2.76 -10.36 -7.48
C ASP A 57 1.38 -9.74 -7.62
N PHE A 58 0.99 -8.93 -6.66
CA PHE A 58 -0.29 -8.22 -6.70
C PHE A 58 -0.36 -7.29 -7.92
N LEU A 59 0.71 -6.54 -8.20
CA LEU A 59 0.72 -5.64 -9.35
C LEU A 59 0.58 -6.40 -10.67
N ARG A 60 1.21 -7.56 -10.79
CA ARG A 60 1.09 -8.38 -11.99
C ARG A 60 -0.33 -8.92 -12.15
N TRP A 61 -0.91 -9.37 -11.06
CA TRP A 61 -2.29 -9.83 -11.06
C TRP A 61 -3.24 -8.70 -11.47
N TYR A 62 -3.06 -7.53 -10.88
CA TYR A 62 -3.91 -6.37 -11.15
C TYR A 62 -3.83 -5.97 -12.62
N ALA A 63 -2.61 -5.92 -13.17
CA ALA A 63 -2.42 -5.59 -14.58
C ALA A 63 -3.12 -6.59 -15.50
N GLY A 64 -3.04 -7.87 -15.18
CA GLY A 64 -3.70 -8.92 -15.96
C GLY A 64 -5.22 -8.82 -15.92
N VAL A 65 -5.79 -8.55 -14.73
CA VAL A 65 -7.25 -8.47 -14.55
C VAL A 65 -7.82 -7.21 -15.19
N TYR A 66 -7.12 -6.08 -15.07
CA TYR A 66 -7.65 -4.80 -15.53
C TYR A 66 -7.04 -4.33 -16.84
N ASN A 67 -6.24 -5.18 -17.46
CA ASN A 67 -5.67 -4.91 -18.79
C ASN A 67 -4.87 -3.60 -18.84
N LEU A 68 -4.06 -3.38 -17.83
CA LEU A 68 -3.23 -2.18 -17.71
C LEU A 68 -1.87 -2.35 -18.40
#